data_2e91517a7e1ad655574b0ba73d26d862
#
_entry.id   2e91517a7e1ad655574b0ba73d26d862
#
_cell.length_a   1.000
_cell.length_b   1.000
_cell.length_c   1.000
_cell.angle_alpha   90.00
_cell.angle_beta   90.00
_cell.angle_gamma   90.00
#
_symmetry.space_group_name_H-M   'P 1'
#
loop_
_entity.id
_entity.type
_entity.pdbx_description
1 polymer ?
#
loop_
_entity_poly.entity_id
_entity_poly.type
_entity_poly.pdbx_seq_one_letter_code
_entity_poly.pdbx_strand_id
1 'polypeptide(L)'
;MTSGVNHLDGSTALAYARCRKIDSDWQRVNRQQTVIQACVNKLKNADIETLNSLLNKVLPMVQTNFTQGEIAKLMLWVPDFLGVQFERMTLPYKGTYGSMIGMGGRSMYAPDFSENSKILREFLYK
;
A
#
# COMPACT_ATOMS: atom_id res chain seq x y z
N MET A 1 -19.83 -8.70 4.57
CA MET A 1 -18.57 -9.21 5.12
C MET A 1 -18.76 -9.44 6.60
N THR A 2 -18.32 -10.57 7.08
CA THR A 2 -18.29 -10.90 8.51
C THR A 2 -16.97 -10.38 9.12
N SER A 3 -16.95 -10.22 10.44
CA SER A 3 -15.69 -9.89 11.14
C SER A 3 -14.70 -11.06 10.98
N GLY A 4 -13.41 -10.76 10.77
CA GLY A 4 -12.35 -11.75 10.63
C GLY A 4 -11.82 -11.90 9.20
N VAL A 5 -11.20 -13.06 8.93
CA VAL A 5 -10.61 -13.36 7.62
C VAL A 5 -11.72 -13.71 6.61
N ASN A 6 -11.74 -13.01 5.49
CA ASN A 6 -12.70 -13.24 4.41
C ASN A 6 -11.95 -13.53 3.11
N HIS A 7 -12.44 -14.51 2.36
CA HIS A 7 -11.95 -14.76 1.00
C HIS A 7 -12.70 -13.82 0.04
N LEU A 8 -11.96 -12.95 -0.64
CA LEU A 8 -12.52 -11.95 -1.56
C LEU A 8 -12.01 -12.21 -2.98
N ASP A 9 -12.89 -12.06 -3.95
CA ASP A 9 -12.46 -11.89 -5.35
C ASP A 9 -11.90 -10.49 -5.61
N GLY A 10 -11.33 -10.26 -6.78
CA GLY A 10 -10.70 -8.98 -7.12
C GLY A 10 -11.67 -7.79 -7.08
N SER A 11 -12.91 -7.99 -7.52
CA SER A 11 -13.93 -6.93 -7.55
C SER A 11 -14.36 -6.52 -6.13
N THR A 12 -14.56 -7.49 -5.26
CA THR A 12 -14.94 -7.28 -3.86
C THR A 12 -13.76 -6.70 -3.05
N ALA A 13 -12.53 -7.16 -3.29
CA ALA A 13 -11.33 -6.58 -2.68
C ALA A 13 -11.15 -5.11 -3.07
N LEU A 14 -11.37 -4.78 -4.34
CA LEU A 14 -11.32 -3.39 -4.81
C LEU A 14 -12.41 -2.53 -4.18
N ALA A 15 -13.66 -3.03 -4.12
CA ALA A 15 -14.77 -2.34 -3.47
C ALA A 15 -14.48 -2.09 -1.99
N TYR A 16 -13.92 -3.07 -1.27
CA TYR A 16 -13.50 -2.95 0.11
C TYR A 16 -12.44 -1.85 0.29
N ALA A 17 -11.40 -1.84 -0.55
CA ALA A 17 -10.35 -0.82 -0.50
C ALA A 17 -10.85 0.60 -0.83
N ARG A 18 -11.89 0.72 -1.67
CA ARG A 18 -12.47 2.00 -2.11
C ARG A 18 -13.61 2.51 -1.23
N CYS A 19 -14.09 1.75 -0.28
CA CYS A 19 -15.21 2.14 0.56
C CYS A 19 -14.90 3.39 1.39
N ARG A 20 -15.75 4.43 1.30
CA ARG A 20 -15.55 5.74 1.95
C ARG A 20 -16.61 6.09 2.97
N LYS A 21 -17.75 5.39 2.96
CA LYS A 21 -18.95 5.84 3.68
C LYS A 21 -19.12 5.27 5.08
N ILE A 22 -18.24 4.40 5.51
CA ILE A 22 -18.40 3.64 6.76
C ILE A 22 -17.53 4.14 7.90
N ASP A 23 -16.46 4.90 7.60
CA ASP A 23 -15.48 5.31 8.61
C ASP A 23 -14.53 6.43 8.13
N SER A 24 -13.50 6.73 8.92
CA SER A 24 -12.52 7.77 8.64
C SER A 24 -11.60 7.43 7.45
N ASP A 25 -10.94 8.47 6.92
CA ASP A 25 -9.92 8.31 5.87
C ASP A 25 -8.76 7.42 6.31
N TRP A 26 -8.38 7.44 7.58
CA TRP A 26 -7.40 6.54 8.17
C TRP A 26 -7.79 5.07 8.05
N GLN A 27 -9.04 4.75 8.31
CA GLN A 27 -9.54 3.39 8.17
C GLN A 27 -9.54 2.95 6.70
N ARG A 28 -9.79 3.85 5.77
CA ARG A 28 -9.66 3.57 4.34
C ARG A 28 -8.21 3.23 3.97
N VAL A 29 -7.24 4.02 4.43
CA VAL A 29 -5.80 3.75 4.22
C VAL A 29 -5.42 2.39 4.79
N ASN A 30 -5.86 2.06 5.99
CA ASN A 30 -5.62 0.76 6.60
C ASN A 30 -6.21 -0.39 5.76
N ARG A 31 -7.43 -0.23 5.22
CA ARG A 31 -8.03 -1.24 4.32
C ARG A 31 -7.22 -1.43 3.05
N GLN A 32 -6.78 -0.35 2.43
CA GLN A 32 -5.92 -0.40 1.23
C GLN A 32 -4.62 -1.14 1.52
N GLN A 33 -3.96 -0.82 2.62
CA GLN A 33 -2.73 -1.51 3.06
C GLN A 33 -2.99 -2.99 3.34
N THR A 34 -4.12 -3.33 3.95
CA THR A 34 -4.51 -4.72 4.22
C THR A 34 -4.69 -5.52 2.92
N VAL A 35 -5.34 -4.93 1.91
CA VAL A 35 -5.50 -5.58 0.59
C VAL A 35 -4.14 -5.77 -0.08
N ILE A 36 -3.27 -4.75 -0.09
CA ILE A 36 -1.92 -4.85 -0.65
C ILE A 36 -1.13 -5.96 0.05
N GLN A 37 -1.15 -6.01 1.39
CA GLN A 37 -0.47 -7.05 2.15
C GLN A 37 -0.99 -8.45 1.83
N ALA A 38 -2.30 -8.61 1.68
CA ALA A 38 -2.91 -9.87 1.27
C ALA A 38 -2.46 -10.30 -0.14
N CYS A 39 -2.37 -9.36 -1.08
CA CYS A 39 -1.84 -9.61 -2.43
C CYS A 39 -0.37 -10.06 -2.37
N VAL A 40 0.48 -9.36 -1.62
CA VAL A 40 1.89 -9.72 -1.44
C VAL A 40 2.02 -11.11 -0.83
N ASN A 41 1.26 -11.41 0.22
CA ASN A 41 1.29 -12.73 0.86
C ASN A 41 0.84 -13.85 -0.11
N LYS A 42 -0.14 -13.57 -0.97
CA LYS A 42 -0.56 -14.51 -2.01
C LYS A 42 0.52 -14.74 -3.06
N LEU A 43 1.23 -13.67 -3.46
CA LEU A 43 2.34 -13.76 -4.41
C LEU A 43 3.54 -14.55 -3.86
N LYS A 44 3.84 -14.42 -2.57
CA LYS A 44 4.91 -15.19 -1.92
C LYS A 44 4.72 -16.72 -2.02
N ASN A 45 3.48 -17.16 -2.11
CA ASN A 45 3.12 -18.57 -2.20
C ASN A 45 2.70 -18.99 -3.62
N ALA A 46 2.83 -18.12 -4.61
CA ALA A 46 2.50 -18.41 -6.00
C ALA A 46 3.63 -19.15 -6.69
N ASP A 47 3.29 -20.07 -7.58
CA ASP A 47 4.26 -20.71 -8.45
C ASP A 47 4.77 -19.75 -9.54
N ILE A 48 5.85 -20.14 -10.19
CA ILE A 48 6.51 -19.31 -11.21
C ILE A 48 5.60 -19.05 -12.42
N GLU A 49 4.74 -20.00 -12.76
CA GLU A 49 3.80 -19.88 -13.88
C GLU A 49 2.75 -18.81 -13.58
N THR A 50 2.18 -18.84 -12.38
CA THR A 50 1.25 -17.81 -11.88
C THR A 50 1.89 -16.44 -11.84
N LEU A 51 3.15 -16.33 -11.37
CA LEU A 51 3.90 -15.07 -11.35
C LEU A 51 4.12 -14.52 -12.77
N ASN A 52 4.56 -15.34 -13.70
CA ASN A 52 4.75 -14.94 -15.10
C ASN A 52 3.43 -14.51 -15.77
N SER A 53 2.34 -15.25 -15.53
CA SER A 53 1.02 -14.89 -16.05
C SER A 53 0.55 -13.55 -15.50
N LEU A 54 0.74 -13.29 -14.20
CA LEU A 54 0.40 -12.03 -13.57
C LEU A 54 1.21 -10.87 -14.15
N LEU A 55 2.53 -11.05 -14.30
CA LEU A 55 3.41 -10.03 -14.84
C LEU A 55 3.03 -9.64 -16.26
N ASN A 56 2.78 -10.62 -17.11
CA ASN A 56 2.35 -10.39 -18.49
C ASN A 56 1.01 -9.62 -18.57
N LYS A 57 0.13 -9.77 -17.55
CA LYS A 57 -1.13 -9.02 -17.47
C LYS A 57 -0.96 -7.63 -16.90
N VAL A 58 -0.07 -7.45 -15.93
CA VAL A 58 0.06 -6.20 -15.17
C VAL A 58 1.04 -5.23 -15.85
N LEU A 59 2.16 -5.71 -16.40
CA LEU A 59 3.16 -4.86 -17.02
C LEU A 59 2.60 -3.92 -18.11
N PRO A 60 1.71 -4.36 -19.01
CA PRO A 60 1.13 -3.45 -20.01
C PRO A 60 0.25 -2.34 -19.42
N MET A 61 -0.21 -2.49 -18.16
CA MET A 61 -1.04 -1.49 -17.48
C MET A 61 -0.20 -0.45 -16.73
N VAL A 62 1.11 -0.67 -16.56
CA VAL A 62 1.99 0.21 -15.82
C VAL A 62 2.65 1.20 -16.79
N GLN A 63 2.39 2.49 -16.60
CA GLN A 63 3.15 3.53 -17.25
C GLN A 63 4.40 3.84 -16.43
N THR A 64 5.56 3.65 -17.02
CA THR A 64 6.85 3.84 -16.37
C THR A 64 7.87 4.39 -17.35
N ASN A 65 8.89 5.06 -16.83
CA ASN A 65 10.07 5.47 -17.59
C ASN A 65 11.18 4.40 -17.60
N PHE A 66 10.97 3.25 -16.95
CA PHE A 66 11.91 2.15 -17.04
C PHE A 66 11.94 1.54 -18.45
N THR A 67 13.14 1.29 -18.91
CA THR A 67 13.37 0.53 -20.15
C THR A 67 13.06 -0.96 -19.94
N GLN A 68 12.82 -1.69 -21.01
CA GLN A 68 12.60 -3.15 -20.96
C GLN A 68 13.78 -3.88 -20.30
N GLY A 69 15.01 -3.43 -20.52
CA GLY A 69 16.21 -4.01 -19.91
C GLY A 69 16.28 -3.80 -18.39
N GLU A 70 15.84 -2.64 -17.89
CA GLU A 70 15.74 -2.36 -16.46
C GLU A 70 14.62 -3.18 -15.80
N ILE A 71 13.49 -3.32 -16.48
CA ILE A 71 12.40 -4.18 -16.00
C ILE A 71 12.88 -5.62 -15.91
N ALA A 72 13.59 -6.13 -16.93
CA ALA A 72 14.14 -7.48 -16.90
C ALA A 72 15.13 -7.69 -15.74
N LYS A 73 15.97 -6.70 -15.43
CA LYS A 73 16.87 -6.75 -14.27
C LYS A 73 16.07 -6.76 -12.95
N LEU A 74 15.04 -5.92 -12.81
CA LEU A 74 14.18 -5.93 -11.64
C LEU A 74 13.49 -7.29 -11.43
N MET A 75 13.12 -7.96 -12.51
CA MET A 75 12.52 -9.30 -12.46
C MET A 75 13.43 -10.35 -11.82
N LEU A 76 14.76 -10.23 -12.00
CA LEU A 76 15.72 -11.13 -11.37
C LEU A 76 15.74 -10.99 -9.84
N TRP A 77 15.31 -9.84 -9.31
CA TRP A 77 15.27 -9.56 -7.88
C TRP A 77 13.93 -9.92 -7.22
N VAL A 78 12.92 -10.29 -8.02
CA VAL A 78 11.58 -10.65 -7.49
C VAL A 78 11.65 -11.74 -6.43
N PRO A 79 12.43 -12.84 -6.56
CA PRO A 79 12.54 -13.86 -5.52
C PRO A 79 13.04 -13.30 -4.18
N ASP A 80 14.01 -12.39 -4.21
CA ASP A 80 14.54 -11.74 -3.02
C ASP A 80 13.49 -10.86 -2.35
N PHE A 81 12.72 -10.09 -3.15
CA PHE A 81 11.60 -9.28 -2.64
C PHE A 81 10.47 -10.11 -2.02
N LEU A 82 10.21 -11.31 -2.54
CA LEU A 82 9.20 -12.19 -1.96
C LEU A 82 9.58 -12.70 -0.56
N GLY A 83 10.88 -12.76 -0.24
CA GLY A 83 11.40 -13.12 1.08
C GLY A 83 11.33 -11.99 2.13
N VAL A 84 11.21 -10.74 1.70
CA VAL A 84 11.25 -9.57 2.59
C VAL A 84 9.95 -9.42 3.38
N GLN A 85 10.08 -9.03 4.65
CA GLN A 85 8.95 -8.58 5.45
C GLN A 85 8.71 -7.10 5.20
N PHE A 86 7.46 -6.74 4.86
CA PHE A 86 7.07 -5.36 4.65
C PHE A 86 6.65 -4.72 5.97
N GLU A 87 7.43 -3.79 6.45
CA GLU A 87 6.99 -2.86 7.49
C GLU A 87 6.24 -1.69 6.86
N ARG A 88 5.28 -1.14 7.57
CA ARG A 88 4.46 -0.05 7.07
C ARG A 88 4.25 1.02 8.15
N MET A 89 4.25 2.25 7.71
CA MET A 89 3.95 3.41 8.54
C MET A 89 3.02 4.36 7.78
N THR A 90 2.19 5.07 8.50
CA THR A 90 1.32 6.11 7.94
C THR A 90 1.69 7.45 8.52
N LEU A 91 1.85 8.46 7.67
CA LEU A 91 2.07 9.84 8.05
C LEU A 91 0.84 10.71 7.71
N PRO A 92 0.52 11.72 8.51
CA PRO A 92 1.14 12.07 9.80
C PRO A 92 0.96 10.95 10.82
N TYR A 93 1.98 10.74 11.69
CA TYR A 93 1.91 9.70 12.73
C TYR A 93 0.83 10.05 13.76
N LYS A 94 0.21 9.04 14.34
CA LYS A 94 -0.87 9.24 15.31
C LYS A 94 -0.38 10.07 16.50
N GLY A 95 -1.08 11.18 16.78
CA GLY A 95 -0.73 12.09 17.88
C GLY A 95 0.21 13.23 17.49
N THR A 96 0.72 13.27 16.24
CA THR A 96 1.63 14.31 15.76
C THR A 96 0.96 15.28 14.78
N TYR A 97 -0.34 15.44 14.88
CA TYR A 97 -1.11 16.37 14.04
C TYR A 97 -2.31 16.94 14.81
N GLY A 98 -2.62 18.19 14.52
CA GLY A 98 -3.86 18.84 14.90
C GLY A 98 -4.85 18.88 13.73
N SER A 99 -5.98 19.55 13.93
CA SER A 99 -6.92 19.89 12.88
C SER A 99 -6.89 21.40 12.61
N MET A 100 -7.01 21.80 11.37
CA MET A 100 -7.17 23.19 10.96
C MET A 100 -8.29 23.30 9.92
N ILE A 101 -8.86 24.50 9.81
CA ILE A 101 -9.80 24.80 8.73
C ILE A 101 -9.00 25.46 7.62
N GLY A 102 -8.94 24.78 6.46
CA GLY A 102 -8.29 25.28 5.28
C GLY A 102 -9.18 26.21 4.44
N MET A 103 -8.67 26.66 3.32
CA MET A 103 -9.41 27.48 2.36
C MET A 103 -10.71 26.78 1.93
N GLY A 104 -11.81 27.50 1.90
CA GLY A 104 -13.14 26.96 1.59
C GLY A 104 -13.81 26.19 2.72
N GLY A 105 -13.38 26.38 3.99
CA GLY A 105 -14.04 25.81 5.17
C GLY A 105 -13.86 24.30 5.35
N ARG A 106 -12.90 23.67 4.64
CA ARG A 106 -12.64 22.24 4.75
C ARG A 106 -11.73 21.94 5.94
N SER A 107 -12.08 20.93 6.73
CA SER A 107 -11.20 20.43 7.77
C SER A 107 -9.98 19.75 7.12
N MET A 108 -8.79 20.11 7.60
CA MET A 108 -7.51 19.60 7.15
C MET A 108 -6.66 19.19 8.35
N TYR A 109 -5.75 18.26 8.14
CA TYR A 109 -4.73 17.95 9.14
C TYR A 109 -3.61 18.99 9.13
N ALA A 110 -3.17 19.40 10.31
CA ALA A 110 -2.00 20.25 10.53
C ALA A 110 -0.89 19.39 11.17
N PRO A 111 -0.04 18.73 10.37
CA PRO A 111 0.99 17.86 10.91
C PRO A 111 2.12 18.65 11.54
N ASP A 112 2.68 18.14 12.64
CA ASP A 112 3.98 18.56 13.12
C ASP A 112 5.06 17.96 12.21
N PHE A 113 5.59 18.77 11.30
CA PHE A 113 6.60 18.32 10.32
C PHE A 113 7.90 17.89 10.97
N SER A 114 8.32 18.56 12.08
CA SER A 114 9.55 18.23 12.77
C SER A 114 9.47 16.82 13.38
N GLU A 115 8.43 16.58 14.13
CA GLU A 115 8.23 15.28 14.80
C GLU A 115 7.98 14.15 13.77
N ASN A 116 7.18 14.40 12.74
CA ASN A 116 6.95 13.42 11.68
C ASN A 116 8.23 13.09 10.89
N SER A 117 9.11 14.07 10.65
CA SER A 117 10.42 13.84 10.00
C SER A 117 11.35 12.99 10.84
N LYS A 118 11.35 13.20 12.16
CA LYS A 118 12.13 12.39 13.11
C LYS A 118 11.63 10.93 13.11
N ILE A 119 10.35 10.74 13.29
CA ILE A 119 9.72 9.40 13.28
C ILE A 119 9.99 8.67 11.95
N LEU A 120 9.89 9.39 10.82
CA LEU A 120 10.17 8.81 9.51
C LEU A 120 11.62 8.35 9.38
N ARG A 121 12.58 9.16 9.86
CA ARG A 121 13.99 8.78 9.86
C ARG A 121 14.28 7.57 10.73
N GLU A 122 13.71 7.51 11.92
CA GLU A 122 13.84 6.36 12.82
C GLU A 122 13.25 5.09 12.18
N PHE A 123 12.18 5.21 11.40
CA PHE A 123 11.58 4.09 10.67
C PHE A 123 12.45 3.61 9.50
N LEU A 124 13.04 4.53 8.72
CA LEU A 124 13.77 4.19 7.50
C LEU A 124 15.21 3.73 7.76
N TYR A 125 15.82 4.16 8.86
CA TYR A 125 17.24 3.93 9.16
C TYR A 125 17.45 3.16 10.47
N LYS A 126 16.56 2.24 10.76
CA LYS A 126 16.69 1.29 11.88
C LYS A 126 17.96 0.44 11.79
#